data_db5ff6a0522f40640e59072cd3803a4b
#
_entry.id   db5ff6a0522f40640e59072cd3803a4b
#
_cell.length_a   1.000
_cell.length_b   1.000
_cell.length_c   1.000
_cell.angle_alpha   90.00
_cell.angle_beta   90.00
_cell.angle_gamma   90.00
#
_symmetry.space_group_name_H-M   'P 1'
#
loop_
_entity.id
_entity.type
_entity.pdbx_description
1 polymer ?
#
loop_
_entity_poly.entity_id
_entity_poly.type
_entity_poly.pdbx_seq_one_letter_code
_entity_poly.pdbx_strand_id
1 'polypeptide(L)'
;MQSQEAFNDLNRLRTRAFVTEQGTATIVCPNCKITKNITVADYRGNKHSLKIRCRCQQTFTIHLEFRQFHRKPTDLVGFYEISSGDGGRAVIKDLSKNGLGFMVSGVHNVRVGQKILVNFALDDQKGTTLKKMTVVRSVDDNRIGCEFRKDQAFEKDLGFYLRT
;
A
#
# COMPACT_ATOMS: atom_id res chain seq x y z
N MET A 1 35.97 3.61 8.06
CA MET A 1 35.57 3.12 6.73
C MET A 1 34.89 1.73 6.76
N GLN A 2 34.97 0.96 7.85
CA GLN A 2 34.34 -0.41 7.93
C GLN A 2 32.83 -0.42 8.21
N SER A 3 32.24 0.66 8.68
CA SER A 3 30.82 0.71 9.06
C SER A 3 29.86 0.87 7.87
N GLN A 4 30.32 1.38 6.75
CA GLN A 4 29.50 1.67 5.55
C GLN A 4 29.34 0.42 4.65
N GLU A 5 30.35 -0.44 4.63
CA GLU A 5 30.28 -1.70 3.89
C GLU A 5 29.35 -2.72 4.57
N ALA A 6 29.36 -2.80 5.91
CA ALA A 6 28.45 -3.66 6.64
C ALA A 6 26.97 -3.25 6.51
N PHE A 7 26.68 -1.94 6.39
CA PHE A 7 25.34 -1.43 6.18
C PHE A 7 24.83 -1.70 4.75
N ASN A 8 25.72 -1.66 3.76
CA ASN A 8 25.40 -2.02 2.38
C ASN A 8 25.18 -3.54 2.20
N ASP A 9 25.89 -4.38 2.92
CA ASP A 9 25.70 -5.84 2.86
C ASP A 9 24.38 -6.29 3.48
N LEU A 10 23.93 -5.67 4.56
CA LEU A 10 22.62 -5.93 5.15
C LEU A 10 21.45 -5.54 4.23
N ASN A 11 21.63 -4.51 3.40
CA ASN A 11 20.63 -4.08 2.43
C ASN A 11 20.60 -4.95 1.16
N ARG A 12 21.72 -5.55 0.78
CA ARG A 12 21.85 -6.51 -0.33
C ARG A 12 21.12 -7.84 -0.08
N LEU A 13 20.86 -8.18 1.17
CA LEU A 13 20.22 -9.44 1.57
C LEU A 13 18.71 -9.31 1.81
N ARG A 14 18.13 -8.14 1.50
CA ARG A 14 16.68 -7.93 1.57
C ARG A 14 16.08 -8.04 0.18
N THR A 15 15.20 -9.02 0.00
CA THR A 15 14.43 -9.18 -1.25
C THR A 15 12.96 -8.98 -0.97
N ARG A 16 12.23 -8.47 -1.96
CA ARG A 16 10.77 -8.33 -1.90
C ARG A 16 10.13 -9.50 -2.66
N ALA A 17 9.11 -10.11 -2.09
CA ALA A 17 8.31 -11.14 -2.73
C ALA A 17 6.83 -10.72 -2.73
N PHE A 18 6.24 -10.67 -3.92
CA PHE A 18 4.81 -10.36 -4.05
C PHE A 18 3.99 -11.62 -3.76
N VAL A 19 2.94 -11.44 -2.97
CA VAL A 19 2.03 -12.52 -2.59
C VAL A 19 0.83 -12.53 -3.52
N THR A 20 0.55 -13.66 -4.13
CA THR A 20 -0.63 -13.86 -5.00
C THR A 20 -1.93 -13.84 -4.19
N GLU A 21 -3.08 -13.79 -4.87
CA GLU A 21 -4.40 -13.90 -4.24
C GLU A 21 -4.57 -15.22 -3.48
N GLN A 22 -3.95 -16.30 -3.98
CA GLN A 22 -3.95 -17.62 -3.37
C GLN A 22 -3.03 -17.72 -2.14
N GLY A 23 -2.37 -16.62 -1.73
CA GLY A 23 -1.49 -16.60 -0.57
C GLY A 23 -0.14 -17.27 -0.79
N THR A 24 0.33 -17.38 -2.03
CA THR A 24 1.65 -17.91 -2.38
C THR A 24 2.61 -16.79 -2.80
N ALA A 25 3.89 -16.96 -2.50
CA ALA A 25 4.94 -16.04 -2.94
C ALA A 25 6.09 -16.81 -3.58
N THR A 26 6.63 -16.26 -4.68
CA THR A 26 7.86 -16.76 -5.31
C THR A 26 9.06 -16.06 -4.71
N ILE A 27 9.96 -16.83 -4.15
CA ILE A 27 11.20 -16.37 -3.53
C ILE A 27 12.36 -16.68 -4.46
N VAL A 28 13.25 -15.71 -4.64
CA VAL A 28 14.50 -15.86 -5.39
C VAL A 28 15.67 -15.70 -4.44
N CYS A 29 16.54 -16.69 -4.36
CA CYS A 29 17.76 -16.59 -3.56
C CYS A 29 18.69 -15.53 -4.16
N PRO A 30 19.16 -14.54 -3.39
CA PRO A 30 20.04 -13.50 -3.93
C PRO A 30 21.41 -14.02 -4.36
N ASN A 31 21.86 -15.14 -3.78
CA ASN A 31 23.14 -15.76 -4.10
C ASN A 31 23.05 -16.72 -5.32
N CYS A 32 22.36 -17.84 -5.18
CA CYS A 32 22.34 -18.89 -6.20
C CYS A 32 21.21 -18.79 -7.22
N LYS A 33 20.33 -17.78 -7.10
CA LYS A 33 19.19 -17.48 -8.00
C LYS A 33 18.12 -18.60 -8.07
N ILE A 34 18.24 -19.65 -7.26
CA ILE A 34 17.18 -20.67 -7.19
C ILE A 34 15.87 -20.01 -6.73
N THR A 35 14.80 -20.37 -7.40
CA THR A 35 13.43 -19.94 -7.08
C THR A 35 12.71 -21.02 -6.29
N LYS A 36 11.84 -20.58 -5.36
CA LYS A 36 10.97 -21.46 -4.58
C LYS A 36 9.63 -20.76 -4.33
N ASN A 37 8.53 -21.48 -4.51
CA ASN A 37 7.22 -21.04 -4.10
C ASN A 37 6.94 -21.48 -2.66
N ILE A 38 6.40 -20.55 -1.87
CA ILE A 38 5.99 -20.81 -0.48
C ILE A 38 4.57 -20.30 -0.25
N THR A 39 3.83 -20.98 0.63
CA THR A 39 2.53 -20.51 1.11
C THR A 39 2.76 -19.56 2.27
N VAL A 40 2.18 -18.37 2.18
CA VAL A 40 2.37 -17.28 3.14
C VAL A 40 1.04 -16.61 3.53
N ALA A 41 -0.08 -17.27 3.28
CA ALA A 41 -1.42 -16.74 3.58
C ALA A 41 -1.56 -16.32 5.05
N ASP A 42 -1.04 -17.12 5.99
CA ASP A 42 -1.13 -16.91 7.44
C ASP A 42 -0.34 -15.70 7.94
N TYR A 43 0.55 -15.16 7.12
CA TYR A 43 1.35 -13.96 7.47
C TYR A 43 0.64 -12.65 7.12
N ARG A 44 -0.52 -12.70 6.45
CA ARG A 44 -1.32 -11.52 6.13
C ARG A 44 -1.79 -10.82 7.40
N GLY A 45 -1.37 -9.57 7.59
CA GLY A 45 -1.75 -8.75 8.73
C GLY A 45 -0.78 -8.77 9.94
N ASN A 46 0.11 -9.75 10.04
CA ASN A 46 0.97 -9.90 11.22
C ASN A 46 2.47 -9.74 10.93
N LYS A 47 3.00 -10.44 9.95
CA LYS A 47 4.43 -10.49 9.69
C LYS A 47 4.73 -10.30 8.21
N HIS A 48 5.31 -9.17 7.87
CA HIS A 48 5.68 -8.87 6.49
C HIS A 48 7.14 -9.22 6.14
N SER A 49 7.94 -9.68 7.10
CA SER A 49 9.35 -10.04 6.89
C SER A 49 9.63 -11.45 7.40
N LEU A 50 10.23 -12.27 6.55
CA LEU A 50 10.62 -13.64 6.87
C LEU A 50 12.11 -13.83 6.63
N LYS A 51 12.79 -14.51 7.55
CA LYS A 51 14.18 -14.95 7.40
C LYS A 51 14.20 -16.33 6.77
N ILE A 52 14.86 -16.46 5.63
CA ILE A 52 14.90 -17.69 4.81
C ILE A 52 16.35 -18.17 4.72
N ARG A 53 16.54 -19.48 4.84
CA ARG A 53 17.81 -20.16 4.55
C ARG A 53 17.66 -20.96 3.26
N CYS A 54 18.49 -20.66 2.28
CA CYS A 54 18.54 -21.37 1.00
C CYS A 54 19.34 -22.68 1.12
N ARG A 55 19.15 -23.60 0.16
CA ARG A 55 19.99 -24.83 0.04
C ARG A 55 21.46 -24.50 -0.18
N CYS A 56 21.80 -23.38 -0.81
CA CYS A 56 23.18 -22.90 -0.94
C CYS A 56 23.75 -22.31 0.37
N GLN A 57 23.06 -22.51 1.50
CA GLN A 57 23.40 -22.04 2.87
C GLN A 57 23.24 -20.52 3.09
N GLN A 58 22.99 -19.73 2.03
CA GLN A 58 22.74 -18.30 2.17
C GLN A 58 21.48 -18.04 2.99
N THR A 59 21.61 -17.23 4.03
CA THR A 59 20.48 -16.71 4.81
C THR A 59 20.19 -15.27 4.36
N PHE A 60 18.91 -14.98 4.13
CA PHE A 60 18.46 -13.65 3.69
C PHE A 60 17.06 -13.34 4.23
N THR A 61 16.68 -12.08 4.21
CA THR A 61 15.35 -11.63 4.64
C THR A 61 14.51 -11.27 3.42
N ILE A 62 13.30 -11.82 3.34
CA ILE A 62 12.31 -11.41 2.36
C ILE A 62 11.28 -10.52 3.01
N HIS A 63 10.85 -9.49 2.28
CA HIS A 63 9.69 -8.69 2.65
C HIS A 63 8.50 -9.10 1.79
N LEU A 64 7.44 -9.59 2.44
CA LEU A 64 6.21 -10.02 1.78
C LEU A 64 5.35 -8.81 1.43
N GLU A 65 5.06 -8.62 0.15
CA GLU A 65 4.16 -7.59 -0.33
C GLU A 65 2.80 -8.22 -0.68
N PHE A 66 1.82 -8.00 0.18
CA PHE A 66 0.45 -8.50 0.02
C PHE A 66 -0.44 -7.57 -0.82
N ARG A 67 0.08 -6.40 -1.20
CA ARG A 67 -0.65 -5.45 -2.02
C ARG A 67 -0.68 -5.93 -3.46
N GLN A 68 -1.87 -6.02 -4.02
CA GLN A 68 -2.05 -6.42 -5.42
C GLN A 68 -1.74 -5.29 -6.41
N PHE A 69 -1.86 -4.04 -5.95
CA PHE A 69 -1.65 -2.87 -6.78
C PHE A 69 -0.58 -1.97 -6.19
N HIS A 70 0.25 -1.43 -7.09
CA HIS A 70 1.19 -0.39 -6.72
C HIS A 70 0.45 0.82 -6.13
N ARG A 71 1.06 1.45 -5.14
CA ARG A 71 0.59 2.71 -4.56
C ARG A 71 1.54 3.82 -4.97
N LYS A 72 1.01 4.77 -5.74
CA LYS A 72 1.73 5.98 -6.11
C LYS A 72 1.71 6.92 -4.90
N PRO A 73 2.88 7.38 -4.40
CA PRO A 73 2.94 8.44 -3.40
C PRO A 73 2.38 9.74 -3.96
N THR A 74 1.62 10.47 -3.17
CA THR A 74 1.00 11.75 -3.55
C THR A 74 0.94 12.70 -2.35
N ASP A 75 0.64 13.97 -2.60
CA ASP A 75 0.32 14.99 -1.60
C ASP A 75 -0.87 15.84 -2.07
N LEU A 76 -1.98 15.16 -2.45
CA LEU A 76 -3.14 15.83 -3.03
C LEU A 76 -4.07 16.36 -1.94
N VAL A 77 -4.54 17.59 -2.14
CA VAL A 77 -5.55 18.18 -1.25
C VAL A 77 -6.92 17.58 -1.56
N GLY A 78 -7.65 17.24 -0.53
CA GLY A 78 -8.99 16.69 -0.62
C GLY A 78 -9.82 16.93 0.63
N PHE A 79 -11.03 16.37 0.60
CA PHE A 79 -11.98 16.39 1.68
C PHE A 79 -12.59 15.01 1.85
N TYR A 80 -12.91 14.65 3.08
CA TYR A 80 -13.64 13.44 3.38
C TYR A 80 -14.94 13.77 4.09
N GLU A 81 -15.95 12.92 3.91
CA GLU A 81 -17.25 13.02 4.54
C GLU A 81 -17.71 11.63 4.95
N ILE A 82 -18.12 11.48 6.22
CA ILE A 82 -18.72 10.24 6.75
C ILE A 82 -20.26 10.40 6.76
N SER A 83 -20.95 9.26 6.78
CA SER A 83 -22.43 9.22 6.64
C SER A 83 -23.18 9.99 7.73
N SER A 84 -22.54 10.32 8.85
CA SER A 84 -23.12 11.14 9.92
C SER A 84 -23.12 12.65 9.63
N GLY A 85 -22.56 13.08 8.50
CA GLY A 85 -22.37 14.48 8.16
C GLY A 85 -21.06 15.07 8.68
N ASP A 86 -20.29 14.32 9.47
CA ASP A 86 -18.95 14.73 9.87
C ASP A 86 -17.97 14.57 8.71
N GLY A 87 -16.93 15.41 8.70
CA GLY A 87 -15.92 15.36 7.67
C GLY A 87 -14.85 16.43 7.89
N GLY A 88 -13.97 16.58 6.91
CA GLY A 88 -12.92 17.57 7.01
C GLY A 88 -11.93 17.54 5.86
N ARG A 89 -10.89 18.36 6.00
CA ARG A 89 -9.78 18.36 5.04
C ARG A 89 -8.96 17.08 5.18
N ALA A 90 -8.51 16.58 4.05
CA ALA A 90 -7.65 15.42 3.94
C ALA A 90 -6.47 15.73 3.02
N VAL A 91 -5.32 15.11 3.28
CA VAL A 91 -4.20 15.08 2.35
C VAL A 91 -4.02 13.64 1.88
N ILE A 92 -4.26 13.39 0.60
CA ILE A 92 -4.12 12.07 0.01
C ILE A 92 -2.63 11.78 -0.15
N LYS A 93 -2.12 10.81 0.61
CA LYS A 93 -0.70 10.46 0.69
C LYS A 93 -0.29 9.33 -0.25
N ASP A 94 -1.25 8.50 -0.63
CA ASP A 94 -1.03 7.46 -1.62
C ASP A 94 -2.32 7.11 -2.36
N LEU A 95 -2.17 6.78 -3.64
CA LEU A 95 -3.25 6.33 -4.53
C LEU A 95 -2.88 5.02 -5.20
N SER A 96 -3.86 4.14 -5.35
CA SER A 96 -3.74 2.91 -6.12
C SER A 96 -5.01 2.65 -6.94
N LYS A 97 -4.99 1.60 -7.76
CA LYS A 97 -6.16 1.20 -8.56
C LYS A 97 -7.40 0.89 -7.72
N ASN A 98 -7.23 0.41 -6.49
CA ASN A 98 -8.32 -0.08 -5.64
C ASN A 98 -8.50 0.71 -4.34
N GLY A 99 -7.76 1.78 -4.10
CA GLY A 99 -7.89 2.54 -2.87
C GLY A 99 -6.92 3.68 -2.72
N LEU A 100 -7.01 4.35 -1.59
CA LEU A 100 -6.16 5.48 -1.24
C LEU A 100 -5.83 5.48 0.26
N GLY A 101 -4.74 6.15 0.60
CA GLY A 101 -4.39 6.51 1.96
C GLY A 101 -4.39 8.03 2.11
N PHE A 102 -4.99 8.54 3.18
CA PHE A 102 -4.99 9.97 3.46
C PHE A 102 -4.66 10.27 4.92
N MET A 103 -4.22 11.49 5.15
CA MET A 103 -4.01 12.05 6.48
C MET A 103 -5.09 13.08 6.78
N VAL A 104 -5.58 13.07 8.01
CA VAL A 104 -6.47 14.10 8.55
C VAL A 104 -5.72 14.98 9.55
N SER A 105 -6.16 16.20 9.75
CA SER A 105 -5.60 17.12 10.76
C SER A 105 -6.53 17.19 11.94
N GLY A 106 -5.98 17.02 13.14
CA GLY A 106 -6.76 17.11 14.38
C GLY A 106 -7.54 15.85 14.74
N VAL A 107 -8.50 15.99 15.65
CA VAL A 107 -9.33 14.89 16.14
C VAL A 107 -10.36 14.49 15.09
N HIS A 108 -10.56 13.21 14.89
CA HIS A 108 -11.56 12.67 13.97
C HIS A 108 -12.29 11.45 14.56
N ASN A 109 -13.48 11.16 14.03
CA ASN A 109 -14.33 10.03 14.44
C ASN A 109 -14.34 8.90 13.41
N VAL A 110 -13.32 8.82 12.55
CA VAL A 110 -13.20 7.78 11.51
C VAL A 110 -12.90 6.43 12.13
N ARG A 111 -13.65 5.39 11.74
CA ARG A 111 -13.49 4.01 12.24
C ARG A 111 -13.38 3.01 11.09
N VAL A 112 -12.67 1.92 11.34
CA VAL A 112 -12.59 0.79 10.39
C VAL A 112 -14.00 0.27 10.06
N GLY A 113 -14.23 0.00 8.77
CA GLY A 113 -15.51 -0.47 8.24
C GLY A 113 -16.48 0.64 7.83
N GLN A 114 -16.26 1.89 8.24
CA GLN A 114 -17.11 3.00 7.80
C GLN A 114 -17.02 3.26 6.30
N LYS A 115 -18.14 3.71 5.72
CA LYS A 115 -18.19 4.24 4.37
C LYS A 115 -17.89 5.72 4.41
N ILE A 116 -16.93 6.15 3.60
CA ILE A 116 -16.48 7.54 3.53
C ILE A 116 -16.50 7.97 2.07
N LEU A 117 -17.03 9.15 1.83
CA LEU A 117 -16.90 9.84 0.56
C LEU A 117 -15.62 10.68 0.60
N VAL A 118 -14.71 10.44 -0.36
CA VAL A 118 -13.48 11.23 -0.49
C VAL A 118 -13.52 11.97 -1.82
N ASN A 119 -13.30 13.28 -1.75
CA ASN A 119 -13.24 14.18 -2.88
C ASN A 119 -11.85 14.82 -2.93
N PHE A 120 -11.14 14.74 -4.04
CA PHE A 120 -9.78 15.26 -4.20
C PHE A 120 -9.47 15.62 -5.64
N ALA A 121 -8.56 16.57 -5.84
CA ALA A 121 -8.07 16.95 -7.15
C ALA A 121 -6.71 16.27 -7.42
N LEU A 122 -6.54 15.73 -8.63
CA LEU A 122 -5.25 15.26 -9.10
C LEU A 122 -4.36 16.47 -9.44
N ASP A 123 -3.07 16.31 -9.28
CA ASP A 123 -2.06 17.28 -9.71
C ASP A 123 -1.65 17.06 -11.17
N ASP A 124 -2.61 16.63 -12.00
CA ASP A 124 -2.47 16.54 -13.43
C ASP A 124 -2.68 17.91 -14.11
N GLN A 125 -2.32 18.02 -15.39
CA GLN A 125 -2.45 19.27 -16.14
C GLN A 125 -3.88 19.81 -16.20
N LYS A 126 -4.89 18.95 -16.00
CA LYS A 126 -6.32 19.29 -16.08
C LYS A 126 -6.93 19.65 -14.73
N GLY A 127 -6.23 19.36 -13.60
CA GLY A 127 -6.79 19.48 -12.26
C GLY A 127 -8.01 18.59 -12.06
N THR A 128 -7.96 17.36 -12.58
CA THR A 128 -9.09 16.42 -12.57
C THR A 128 -9.57 16.15 -11.15
N THR A 129 -10.83 16.46 -10.88
CA THR A 129 -11.44 16.19 -9.57
C THR A 129 -12.09 14.82 -9.55
N LEU A 130 -11.75 14.02 -8.54
CA LEU A 130 -12.27 12.69 -8.32
C LEU A 130 -13.11 12.63 -7.03
N LYS A 131 -14.25 11.96 -7.12
CA LYS A 131 -15.16 11.71 -6.01
C LYS A 131 -15.34 10.21 -5.83
N LYS A 132 -14.86 9.64 -4.72
CA LYS A 132 -14.84 8.20 -4.49
C LYS A 132 -15.53 7.82 -3.18
N MET A 133 -16.51 6.93 -3.29
CA MET A 133 -17.04 6.24 -2.13
C MET A 133 -16.08 5.12 -1.74
N THR A 134 -15.67 5.12 -0.48
CA THR A 134 -14.65 4.21 0.03
C THR A 134 -15.12 3.49 1.28
N VAL A 135 -14.43 2.41 1.64
CA VAL A 135 -14.58 1.72 2.93
C VAL A 135 -13.25 1.82 3.67
N VAL A 136 -13.27 2.27 4.90
CA VAL A 136 -12.09 2.36 5.76
C VAL A 136 -11.58 0.96 6.08
N ARG A 137 -10.32 0.69 5.80
CA ARG A 137 -9.64 -0.59 6.06
C ARG A 137 -8.64 -0.52 7.20
N SER A 138 -8.07 0.66 7.44
CA SER A 138 -7.15 0.89 8.55
C SER A 138 -7.26 2.31 9.07
N VAL A 139 -7.07 2.47 10.36
CA VAL A 139 -6.93 3.76 11.06
C VAL A 139 -5.69 3.62 11.93
N ASP A 140 -4.68 4.44 11.67
CA ASP A 140 -3.43 4.47 12.39
C ASP A 140 -3.17 5.94 12.74
N ASP A 141 -3.56 6.31 13.94
CA ASP A 141 -3.64 7.70 14.38
C ASP A 141 -4.39 8.57 13.34
N ASN A 142 -3.75 9.56 12.77
CA ASN A 142 -4.32 10.45 11.76
C ASN A 142 -4.22 9.89 10.32
N ARG A 143 -3.64 8.72 10.12
CA ARG A 143 -3.54 8.07 8.81
C ARG A 143 -4.67 7.08 8.59
N ILE A 144 -5.45 7.31 7.55
CA ILE A 144 -6.63 6.53 7.18
C ILE A 144 -6.35 5.81 5.87
N GLY A 145 -6.47 4.47 5.88
CA GLY A 145 -6.39 3.66 4.67
C GLY A 145 -7.76 3.21 4.21
N CYS A 146 -8.10 3.45 2.94
CA CYS A 146 -9.40 3.18 2.36
C CYS A 146 -9.31 2.33 1.09
N GLU A 147 -10.32 1.49 0.91
CA GLU A 147 -10.55 0.73 -0.32
C GLU A 147 -11.73 1.34 -1.09
N PHE A 148 -11.60 1.52 -2.40
CA PHE A 148 -12.71 1.95 -3.25
C PHE A 148 -13.80 0.88 -3.29
N ARG A 149 -15.03 1.29 -3.28
CA ARG A 149 -16.15 0.36 -3.48
C ARG A 149 -16.10 -0.22 -4.88
N LYS A 150 -16.32 -1.52 -5.00
CA LYS A 150 -16.25 -2.28 -6.27
C LYS A 150 -17.39 -1.96 -7.24
N ASP A 151 -18.49 -1.37 -6.73
CA ASP A 151 -19.66 -0.98 -7.51
C ASP A 151 -19.52 0.37 -8.24
N GLN A 152 -18.36 1.02 -8.12
CA GLN A 152 -18.07 2.26 -8.83
C GLN A 152 -17.33 1.98 -10.13
N ALA A 153 -17.69 2.74 -11.19
CA ALA A 153 -16.98 2.69 -12.44
C ALA A 153 -15.50 3.05 -12.27
N PHE A 154 -14.63 2.32 -12.96
CA PHE A 154 -13.22 2.68 -13.03
C PHE A 154 -13.06 3.96 -13.87
N GLU A 155 -12.49 4.99 -13.27
CA GLU A 155 -12.24 6.25 -13.97
C GLU A 155 -10.95 6.17 -14.75
N LYS A 156 -11.03 6.46 -16.05
CA LYS A 156 -9.86 6.45 -16.96
C LYS A 156 -8.77 7.42 -16.49
N ASP A 157 -9.17 8.59 -16.01
CA ASP A 157 -8.24 9.64 -15.55
C ASP A 157 -7.39 9.15 -14.37
N LEU A 158 -7.99 8.47 -13.39
CA LEU A 158 -7.22 7.81 -12.32
C LEU A 158 -6.25 6.76 -12.88
N GLY A 159 -6.68 5.98 -13.89
CA GLY A 159 -5.84 4.98 -14.53
C GLY A 159 -4.63 5.57 -15.23
N PHE A 160 -4.79 6.70 -15.91
CA PHE A 160 -3.68 7.43 -16.54
C PHE A 160 -2.75 8.03 -15.49
N TYR A 161 -3.30 8.70 -14.49
CA TYR A 161 -2.53 9.31 -13.41
C TYR A 161 -1.64 8.32 -12.65
N LEU A 162 -2.09 7.09 -12.45
CA LEU A 162 -1.33 6.04 -11.76
C LEU A 162 -0.18 5.45 -12.60
N ARG A 163 -0.12 5.72 -13.91
CA ARG A 163 0.96 5.22 -14.81
C ARG A 163 2.11 6.21 -14.97
N THR A 164 1.88 7.47 -14.70
CA THR A 164 2.90 8.55 -14.70
C THR A 164 3.59 8.61 -13.34
#